data_64d8524067ca4ead1b3cb47d1ac9d0f3
#
_entry.id   64d8524067ca4ead1b3cb47d1ac9d0f3
#
_cell.length_a   1.000
_cell.length_b   1.000
_cell.length_c   1.000
_cell.angle_alpha   90.00
_cell.angle_beta   90.00
_cell.angle_gamma   90.00
#
_symmetry.space_group_name_H-M   'P 1'
#
loop_
_entity.id
_entity.type
_entity.pdbx_description
1 polymer ?
#
loop_
_entity_poly.entity_id
_entity_poly.type
_entity_poly.pdbx_seq_one_letter_code
_entity_poly.pdbx_strand_id
1 'polypeptide(L)'
;MVEDVAIVGYLPGEAGRYIADLVRAHVPAVPVRRPHITFMPGRPPALPDAELLRRLRQRAQNFLPLELTLGEVRNFLPLSPVLYLDVVAGMAGLDQLRRVLLEATENSHPERFPFHPHLTLAYDQSPEEILALQPRLQAGWAKYPGPRRLRFTQLMLVRQTGPASWQDLGSAAMPGME
;
A
#
# COMPACT_ATOMS: atom_id res chain seq x y z
N MET A 1 -2.98 -11.11 -21.52
CA MET A 1 -3.70 -10.43 -20.42
C MET A 1 -3.02 -9.10 -20.20
N VAL A 2 -3.79 -8.02 -20.10
CA VAL A 2 -3.21 -6.72 -19.73
C VAL A 2 -2.92 -6.80 -18.23
N GLU A 3 -1.65 -6.62 -17.87
CA GLU A 3 -1.23 -6.65 -16.47
C GLU A 3 -1.62 -5.31 -15.80
N ASP A 4 -2.26 -5.39 -14.64
CA ASP A 4 -2.68 -4.21 -13.90
C ASP A 4 -1.49 -3.41 -13.39
N VAL A 5 -1.63 -2.08 -13.36
CA VAL A 5 -0.68 -1.16 -12.71
C VAL A 5 -1.32 -0.56 -11.47
N ALA A 6 -0.51 -0.39 -10.43
CA ALA A 6 -0.90 0.25 -9.18
C ALA A 6 0.12 1.31 -8.76
N ILE A 7 -0.29 2.20 -7.86
CA ILE A 7 0.61 3.16 -7.24
C ILE A 7 0.62 2.90 -5.74
N VAL A 8 1.82 2.65 -5.21
CA VAL A 8 2.02 2.28 -3.81
C VAL A 8 3.03 3.19 -3.13
N GLY A 9 2.95 3.28 -1.81
CA GLY A 9 3.99 3.83 -0.95
C GLY A 9 4.64 2.69 -0.17
N TYR A 10 5.92 2.42 -0.40
CA TYR A 10 6.67 1.50 0.43
C TYR A 10 6.93 2.09 1.80
N LEU A 11 6.78 1.28 2.84
CA LEU A 11 7.05 1.75 4.20
C LEU A 11 8.51 2.16 4.37
N PRO A 12 8.77 3.37 4.86
CA PRO A 12 10.13 3.84 5.05
C PRO A 12 10.80 3.20 6.29
N GLY A 13 12.12 3.10 6.23
CA GLY A 13 13.00 2.88 7.37
C GLY A 13 12.72 1.61 8.19
N GLU A 14 12.75 1.78 9.51
CA GLU A 14 12.66 0.66 10.47
C GLU A 14 11.27 0.04 10.54
N ALA A 15 10.21 0.82 10.34
CA ALA A 15 8.84 0.31 10.35
C ALA A 15 8.65 -0.76 9.27
N GLY A 16 9.15 -0.51 8.05
CA GLY A 16 9.07 -1.48 6.96
C GLY A 16 9.81 -2.78 7.28
N ARG A 17 11.02 -2.69 7.83
CA ARG A 17 11.81 -3.87 8.23
C ARG A 17 11.11 -4.64 9.35
N TYR A 18 10.68 -3.94 10.39
CA TYR A 18 9.99 -4.57 11.51
C TYR A 18 8.75 -5.35 11.09
N ILE A 19 7.90 -4.74 10.26
CA ILE A 19 6.68 -5.40 9.75
C ILE A 19 7.02 -6.59 8.85
N ALA A 20 8.02 -6.48 7.98
CA ALA A 20 8.45 -7.60 7.15
C ALA A 20 8.93 -8.80 8.00
N ASP A 21 9.69 -8.55 9.07
CA ASP A 21 10.16 -9.59 9.97
C ASP A 21 9.02 -10.18 10.81
N LEU A 22 8.09 -9.34 11.27
CA LEU A 22 6.89 -9.78 11.98
C LEU A 22 6.02 -10.71 11.13
N VAL A 23 5.78 -10.34 9.88
CA VAL A 23 5.03 -11.18 8.93
C VAL A 23 5.77 -12.49 8.66
N ARG A 24 7.07 -12.42 8.37
CA ARG A 24 7.89 -13.62 8.12
C ARG A 24 7.86 -14.61 9.28
N ALA A 25 7.85 -14.11 10.52
CA ALA A 25 7.83 -14.95 11.71
C ALA A 25 6.50 -15.68 11.95
N HIS A 26 5.38 -15.14 11.46
CA HIS A 26 4.04 -15.65 11.77
C HIS A 26 3.29 -16.19 10.55
N VAL A 27 3.67 -15.81 9.33
CA VAL A 27 2.99 -16.14 8.07
C VAL A 27 3.99 -16.75 7.07
N PRO A 28 4.50 -17.96 7.33
CA PRO A 28 5.64 -18.53 6.57
C PRO A 28 5.33 -18.85 5.10
N ALA A 29 4.05 -19.04 4.75
CA ALA A 29 3.63 -19.46 3.40
C ALA A 29 3.48 -18.27 2.42
N VAL A 30 3.61 -17.03 2.88
CA VAL A 30 3.43 -15.86 2.02
C VAL A 30 4.78 -15.37 1.51
N PRO A 31 4.96 -15.16 0.19
CA PRO A 31 6.16 -14.50 -0.32
C PRO A 31 6.35 -13.16 0.41
N VAL A 32 7.56 -12.93 0.91
CA VAL A 32 7.87 -11.69 1.62
C VAL A 32 7.74 -10.52 0.66
N ARG A 33 6.60 -9.88 0.69
CA ARG A 33 6.40 -8.64 -0.05
C ARG A 33 7.01 -7.47 0.73
N ARG A 34 7.56 -6.53 0.02
CA ARG A 34 7.96 -5.27 0.62
C ARG A 34 6.71 -4.58 1.19
N PRO A 35 6.65 -4.28 2.51
CA PRO A 35 5.49 -3.65 3.12
C PRO A 35 5.14 -2.33 2.44
N HIS A 36 3.87 -2.16 2.07
CA HIS A 36 3.40 -0.99 1.34
C HIS A 36 1.94 -0.68 1.66
N ILE A 37 1.58 0.58 1.42
CA ILE A 37 0.19 1.03 1.37
C ILE A 37 -0.13 1.33 -0.09
N THR A 38 -1.26 0.82 -0.58
CA THR A 38 -1.72 1.08 -1.93
C THR A 38 -2.47 2.41 -1.96
N PHE A 39 -1.99 3.37 -2.75
CA PHE A 39 -2.63 4.67 -2.95
C PHE A 39 -3.60 4.65 -4.12
N MET A 40 -3.26 3.90 -5.17
CA MET A 40 -4.15 3.61 -6.29
C MET A 40 -4.14 2.10 -6.55
N PRO A 41 -5.28 1.41 -6.40
CA PRO A 41 -5.38 -0.03 -6.64
C PRO A 41 -5.01 -0.42 -8.07
N GLY A 42 -4.62 -1.69 -8.25
CA GLY A 42 -4.31 -2.26 -9.55
C GLY A 42 -5.45 -2.15 -10.54
N ARG A 43 -5.13 -1.66 -11.74
CA ARG A 43 -6.08 -1.44 -12.85
C ARG A 43 -5.37 -1.60 -14.19
N PRO A 44 -6.11 -1.98 -15.26
CA PRO A 44 -5.57 -1.93 -16.59
C PRO A 44 -5.02 -0.54 -16.91
N PRO A 45 -3.79 -0.42 -17.42
CA PRO A 45 -3.22 0.88 -17.77
C PRO A 45 -3.92 1.49 -18.97
N ALA A 46 -4.31 2.76 -18.88
CA ALA A 46 -4.84 3.54 -20.00
C ALA A 46 -3.73 4.11 -20.90
N LEU A 47 -2.51 4.17 -20.40
CA LEU A 47 -1.35 4.78 -21.06
C LEU A 47 -0.14 3.85 -20.98
N PRO A 48 0.86 4.02 -21.88
CA PRO A 48 2.14 3.32 -21.78
C PRO A 48 2.88 3.68 -20.47
N ASP A 49 3.68 2.75 -19.94
CA ASP A 49 4.39 2.89 -18.66
C ASP A 49 5.26 4.14 -18.57
N ALA A 50 6.00 4.43 -19.62
CA ALA A 50 6.85 5.62 -19.68
C ALA A 50 6.04 6.91 -19.53
N GLU A 51 4.87 6.97 -20.13
CA GLU A 51 3.96 8.11 -20.04
C GLU A 51 3.31 8.19 -18.65
N LEU A 52 2.85 7.06 -18.10
CA LEU A 52 2.33 7.00 -16.72
C LEU A 52 3.38 7.51 -15.74
N LEU A 53 4.62 7.03 -15.84
CA LEU A 53 5.71 7.41 -14.94
C LEU A 53 6.07 8.90 -15.10
N ARG A 54 6.08 9.41 -16.33
CA ARG A 54 6.34 10.83 -16.61
C ARG A 54 5.28 11.72 -15.94
N ARG A 55 3.99 11.38 -16.12
CA ARG A 55 2.87 12.13 -15.53
C ARG A 55 2.88 12.02 -14.00
N LEU A 56 3.14 10.83 -13.48
CA LEU A 56 3.25 10.61 -12.04
C LEU A 56 4.34 11.50 -11.42
N ARG A 57 5.52 11.57 -12.03
CA ARG A 57 6.62 12.43 -11.59
C ARG A 57 6.25 13.91 -11.65
N GLN A 58 5.63 14.34 -12.74
CA GLN A 58 5.20 15.74 -12.89
C GLN A 58 4.18 16.15 -11.81
N ARG A 59 3.23 15.27 -11.49
CA ARG A 59 2.21 15.58 -10.47
C ARG A 59 2.74 15.46 -9.05
N ALA A 60 3.58 14.48 -8.78
CA ALA A 60 4.15 14.25 -7.45
C ALA A 60 5.01 15.42 -6.94
N GLN A 61 5.67 16.17 -7.83
CA GLN A 61 6.46 17.35 -7.47
C GLN A 61 5.66 18.45 -6.79
N ASN A 62 4.35 18.49 -6.99
CA ASN A 62 3.46 19.49 -6.39
C ASN A 62 2.87 19.02 -5.04
N PHE A 63 3.24 17.83 -4.57
CA PHE A 63 2.76 17.30 -3.31
C PHE A 63 3.80 17.40 -2.21
N LEU A 64 3.31 17.78 -1.04
CA LEU A 64 4.06 17.58 0.21
C LEU A 64 4.15 16.08 0.50
N PRO A 65 5.22 15.63 1.18
CA PRO A 65 5.30 14.28 1.68
C PRO A 65 4.03 13.89 2.44
N LEU A 66 3.51 12.70 2.13
CA LEU A 66 2.28 12.21 2.76
C LEU A 66 2.59 11.63 4.14
N GLU A 67 1.89 12.08 5.16
CA GLU A 67 1.99 11.53 6.51
C GLU A 67 0.76 10.69 6.83
N LEU A 68 0.98 9.42 7.15
CA LEU A 68 -0.06 8.47 7.54
C LEU A 68 0.29 7.85 8.90
N THR A 69 -0.72 7.57 9.71
CA THR A 69 -0.54 6.88 10.99
C THR A 69 -1.15 5.48 10.90
N LEU A 70 -0.33 4.46 11.20
CA LEU A 70 -0.79 3.08 11.29
C LEU A 70 -1.50 2.83 12.62
N GLY A 71 -2.62 2.16 12.55
CA GLY A 71 -3.44 1.76 13.69
C GLY A 71 -3.17 0.31 14.14
N GLU A 72 -4.24 -0.40 14.38
CA GLU A 72 -4.23 -1.78 14.87
C GLU A 72 -4.34 -2.79 13.74
N VAL A 73 -4.06 -4.06 14.05
CA VAL A 73 -4.28 -5.18 13.14
C VAL A 73 -5.78 -5.49 13.06
N ARG A 74 -6.32 -5.46 11.85
CA ARG A 74 -7.72 -5.72 11.52
C ARG A 74 -7.83 -6.72 10.39
N ASN A 75 -9.03 -7.16 10.09
CA ASN A 75 -9.33 -8.03 8.96
C ASN A 75 -10.55 -7.55 8.17
N PHE A 76 -10.69 -8.01 6.92
CA PHE A 76 -11.83 -7.71 6.06
C PHE A 76 -12.92 -8.78 6.06
N LEU A 77 -12.88 -9.75 6.99
CA LEU A 77 -13.93 -10.75 7.06
C LEU A 77 -15.31 -10.13 7.33
N PRO A 78 -16.39 -10.64 6.78
CA PRO A 78 -16.47 -11.81 5.89
C PRO A 78 -16.21 -11.50 4.40
N LEU A 79 -15.90 -10.26 4.03
CA LEU A 79 -15.76 -9.84 2.61
C LEU A 79 -14.53 -10.46 1.94
N SER A 80 -13.43 -10.57 2.66
CA SER A 80 -12.16 -11.09 2.15
C SER A 80 -11.28 -11.58 3.30
N PRO A 81 -10.57 -12.72 3.14
CA PRO A 81 -9.65 -13.23 4.15
C PRO A 81 -8.30 -12.48 4.09
N VAL A 82 -8.32 -11.21 4.36
CA VAL A 82 -7.14 -10.34 4.40
C VAL A 82 -6.95 -9.78 5.80
N LEU A 83 -5.74 -9.90 6.31
CA LEU A 83 -5.29 -9.31 7.56
C LEU A 83 -4.42 -8.10 7.25
N TYR A 84 -4.64 -6.98 7.94
CA TYR A 84 -3.98 -5.74 7.61
C TYR A 84 -3.77 -4.83 8.84
N LEU A 85 -2.82 -3.89 8.72
CA LEU A 85 -2.74 -2.72 9.59
C LEU A 85 -3.62 -1.61 9.03
N ASP A 86 -4.47 -1.08 9.88
CA ASP A 86 -5.35 0.03 9.54
C ASP A 86 -4.58 1.36 9.42
N VAL A 87 -5.10 2.29 8.63
CA VAL A 87 -4.61 3.68 8.56
C VAL A 87 -5.61 4.56 9.27
N VAL A 88 -5.20 5.14 10.40
CA VAL A 88 -6.11 5.87 11.31
C VAL A 88 -5.99 7.40 11.23
N ALA A 89 -4.96 7.92 10.56
CA ALA A 89 -4.79 9.35 10.33
C ALA A 89 -4.07 9.66 9.02
N GLY A 90 -4.28 10.87 8.49
CA GLY A 90 -3.69 11.32 7.21
C GLY A 90 -4.63 11.21 6.01
N MET A 91 -5.91 10.87 6.23
CA MET A 91 -6.89 10.59 5.17
C MET A 91 -7.09 11.76 4.21
N ALA A 92 -7.17 12.99 4.70
CA ALA A 92 -7.40 14.17 3.85
C ALA A 92 -6.28 14.35 2.79
N GLY A 93 -5.02 14.19 3.20
CA GLY A 93 -3.87 14.25 2.29
C GLY A 93 -3.88 13.09 1.29
N LEU A 94 -4.22 11.90 1.76
CA LEU A 94 -4.32 10.72 0.91
C LEU A 94 -5.45 10.84 -0.12
N ASP A 95 -6.61 11.34 0.25
CA ASP A 95 -7.74 11.55 -0.68
C ASP A 95 -7.42 12.61 -1.74
N GLN A 96 -6.70 13.66 -1.35
CA GLN A 96 -6.22 14.67 -2.31
C GLN A 96 -5.21 14.05 -3.29
N LEU A 97 -4.24 13.30 -2.78
CA LEU A 97 -3.27 12.59 -3.61
C LEU A 97 -3.96 11.65 -4.58
N ARG A 98 -4.90 10.81 -4.11
CA ARG A 98 -5.62 9.85 -4.95
C ARG A 98 -6.35 10.51 -6.10
N ARG A 99 -7.05 11.62 -5.87
CA ARG A 99 -7.73 12.37 -6.96
C ARG A 99 -6.74 12.72 -8.07
N VAL A 100 -5.60 13.26 -7.70
CA VAL A 100 -4.57 13.64 -8.67
C VAL A 100 -3.94 12.43 -9.37
N LEU A 101 -3.78 11.30 -8.67
CA LEU A 101 -3.29 10.06 -9.27
C LEU A 101 -4.28 9.49 -10.29
N LEU A 102 -5.57 9.49 -10.00
CA LEU A 102 -6.61 9.03 -10.93
C LEU A 102 -6.66 9.90 -12.20
N GLU A 103 -6.56 11.22 -12.06
CA GLU A 103 -6.47 12.14 -13.20
C GLU A 103 -5.19 11.92 -14.02
N ALA A 104 -4.03 11.80 -13.34
CA ALA A 104 -2.74 11.63 -14.01
C ALA A 104 -2.65 10.33 -14.82
N THR A 105 -3.32 9.28 -14.35
CA THR A 105 -3.32 7.95 -14.99
C THR A 105 -4.48 7.76 -15.98
N GLU A 106 -5.36 8.75 -16.13
CA GLU A 106 -6.59 8.67 -16.93
C GLU A 106 -7.47 7.47 -16.52
N ASN A 107 -7.41 7.13 -15.23
CA ASN A 107 -8.09 5.95 -14.72
C ASN A 107 -9.52 6.28 -14.33
N SER A 108 -10.45 5.93 -15.22
CA SER A 108 -11.91 6.11 -15.05
C SER A 108 -12.63 4.84 -14.58
N HIS A 109 -11.92 3.75 -14.33
CA HIS A 109 -12.56 2.51 -13.90
C HIS A 109 -13.17 2.66 -12.50
N PRO A 110 -14.44 2.31 -12.32
CA PRO A 110 -15.09 2.38 -11.01
C PRO A 110 -14.41 1.45 -10.02
N GLU A 111 -14.32 1.88 -8.78
CA GLU A 111 -13.82 1.03 -7.70
C GLU A 111 -14.87 -0.03 -7.36
N ARG A 112 -14.42 -1.28 -7.23
CA ARG A 112 -15.28 -2.40 -6.85
C ARG A 112 -15.80 -2.27 -5.41
N PHE A 113 -14.98 -1.66 -4.53
CA PHE A 113 -15.29 -1.41 -3.12
C PHE A 113 -14.88 0.02 -2.75
N PRO A 114 -15.49 0.63 -1.72
CA PRO A 114 -15.01 1.88 -1.17
C PRO A 114 -13.53 1.78 -0.81
N PHE A 115 -12.76 2.79 -1.15
CA PHE A 115 -11.34 2.80 -0.85
C PHE A 115 -11.10 2.79 0.67
N HIS A 116 -10.35 1.81 1.13
CA HIS A 116 -9.92 1.66 2.51
C HIS A 116 -8.39 1.51 2.54
N PRO A 117 -7.64 2.55 2.90
CA PRO A 117 -6.19 2.48 2.93
C PRO A 117 -5.74 1.54 4.05
N HIS A 118 -4.87 0.61 3.70
CA HIS A 118 -4.37 -0.38 4.64
C HIS A 118 -3.01 -0.92 4.20
N LEU A 119 -2.32 -1.54 5.13
CA LEU A 119 -1.11 -2.31 4.87
C LEU A 119 -1.42 -3.78 5.06
N THR A 120 -1.42 -4.56 3.99
CA THR A 120 -1.68 -6.00 4.03
C THR A 120 -0.55 -6.73 4.77
N LEU A 121 -0.93 -7.55 5.76
CA LEU A 121 -0.04 -8.42 6.51
C LEU A 121 -0.13 -9.88 6.05
N ALA A 122 -1.35 -10.36 5.78
CA ALA A 122 -1.59 -11.71 5.29
C ALA A 122 -2.82 -11.74 4.37
N TYR A 123 -2.80 -12.63 3.39
CA TYR A 123 -3.88 -12.94 2.44
C TYR A 123 -3.72 -14.39 1.98
N ASP A 124 -4.66 -14.91 1.21
CA ASP A 124 -4.67 -16.31 0.75
C ASP A 124 -4.65 -17.33 1.91
N GLN A 125 -5.22 -16.95 3.05
CA GLN A 125 -5.42 -17.79 4.22
C GLN A 125 -6.91 -18.13 4.36
N SER A 126 -7.24 -19.18 5.09
CA SER A 126 -8.65 -19.43 5.45
C SER A 126 -9.14 -18.37 6.46
N PRO A 127 -10.48 -18.17 6.58
CA PRO A 127 -11.03 -17.30 7.60
C PRO A 127 -10.57 -17.66 9.03
N GLU A 128 -10.47 -18.94 9.34
CA GLU A 128 -10.01 -19.46 10.62
C GLU A 128 -8.55 -19.09 10.89
N GLU A 129 -7.70 -19.22 9.88
CA GLU A 129 -6.28 -18.83 9.97
C GLU A 129 -6.13 -17.33 10.17
N ILE A 130 -6.92 -16.51 9.46
CA ILE A 130 -6.93 -15.03 9.65
C ILE A 130 -7.28 -14.71 11.11
N LEU A 131 -8.32 -15.31 11.66
CA LEU A 131 -8.74 -15.07 13.05
C LEU A 131 -7.67 -15.55 14.06
N ALA A 132 -6.97 -16.64 13.78
CA ALA A 132 -5.90 -17.15 14.63
C ALA A 132 -4.61 -16.30 14.56
N LEU A 133 -4.30 -15.73 13.38
CA LEU A 133 -3.13 -14.88 13.16
C LEU A 133 -3.28 -13.48 13.75
N GLN A 134 -4.50 -12.92 13.71
CA GLN A 134 -4.75 -11.54 14.12
C GLN A 134 -4.20 -11.19 15.52
N PRO A 135 -4.51 -11.92 16.60
CA PRO A 135 -3.99 -11.60 17.93
C PRO A 135 -2.47 -11.72 18.03
N ARG A 136 -1.87 -12.64 17.29
CA ARG A 136 -0.40 -12.84 17.27
C ARG A 136 0.31 -11.67 16.60
N LEU A 137 -0.19 -11.23 15.42
CA LEU A 137 0.36 -10.09 14.72
C LEU A 137 0.09 -8.78 15.48
N GLN A 138 -1.08 -8.65 16.12
CA GLN A 138 -1.39 -7.50 16.98
C GLN A 138 -0.43 -7.42 18.17
N ALA A 139 -0.15 -8.54 18.85
CA ALA A 139 0.79 -8.59 19.97
C ALA A 139 2.22 -8.26 19.53
N GLY A 140 2.63 -8.72 18.34
CA GLY A 140 3.93 -8.37 17.76
C GLY A 140 4.00 -6.89 17.39
N TRP A 141 2.97 -6.37 16.71
CA TRP A 141 2.90 -4.96 16.34
C TRP A 141 2.87 -4.01 17.55
N ALA A 142 2.20 -4.41 18.64
CA ALA A 142 2.16 -3.62 19.88
C ALA A 142 3.56 -3.41 20.50
N LYS A 143 4.53 -4.29 20.20
CA LYS A 143 5.93 -4.19 20.68
C LYS A 143 6.81 -3.32 19.78
N TYR A 144 6.31 -2.83 18.63
CA TYR A 144 7.10 -1.94 17.79
C TYR A 144 7.47 -0.67 18.54
N PRO A 145 8.77 -0.36 18.73
CA PRO A 145 9.19 0.77 19.57
C PRO A 145 9.20 2.10 18.85
N GLY A 146 9.09 2.07 17.51
CA GLY A 146 9.18 3.27 16.68
C GLY A 146 7.86 4.03 16.52
N PRO A 147 7.90 5.16 15.82
CA PRO A 147 6.70 5.96 15.56
C PRO A 147 5.77 5.23 14.59
N ARG A 148 4.48 5.24 14.89
CA ARG A 148 3.43 4.74 13.99
C ARG A 148 3.02 5.75 12.92
N ARG A 149 3.41 7.01 13.08
CA ARG A 149 3.27 8.06 12.06
C ARG A 149 4.44 7.95 11.09
N LEU A 150 4.14 7.71 9.83
CA LEU A 150 5.08 7.45 8.76
C LEU A 150 4.99 8.54 7.72
N ARG A 151 6.14 8.95 7.19
CA ARG A 151 6.23 9.97 6.16
C ARG A 151 6.67 9.33 4.85
N PHE A 152 5.80 9.38 3.85
CA PHE A 152 6.03 8.89 2.51
C PHE A 152 6.51 10.04 1.62
N THR A 153 7.74 9.93 1.13
CA THR A 153 8.38 10.92 0.26
C THR A 153 8.44 10.48 -1.20
N GLN A 154 7.99 9.27 -1.48
CA GLN A 154 8.00 8.68 -2.81
C GLN A 154 6.75 7.87 -3.09
N LEU A 155 6.29 7.95 -4.33
CA LEU A 155 5.31 7.05 -4.93
C LEU A 155 6.05 6.05 -5.80
N MET A 156 5.59 4.80 -5.83
CA MET A 156 6.11 3.76 -6.71
C MET A 156 5.02 3.30 -7.66
N LEU A 157 5.28 3.40 -8.97
CA LEU A 157 4.46 2.75 -9.98
C LEU A 157 4.89 1.29 -10.07
N VAL A 158 3.95 0.38 -9.91
CA VAL A 158 4.19 -1.06 -9.94
C VAL A 158 3.26 -1.75 -10.93
N ARG A 159 3.72 -2.86 -11.51
CA ARG A 159 2.94 -3.72 -12.41
C ARG A 159 2.74 -5.07 -11.79
N GLN A 160 1.54 -5.60 -11.84
CA GLN A 160 1.24 -6.94 -11.43
C GLN A 160 1.73 -7.94 -12.49
N THR A 161 2.65 -8.80 -12.12
CA THR A 161 3.24 -9.83 -12.99
C THR A 161 2.73 -11.23 -12.69
N GLY A 162 1.88 -11.37 -11.68
CA GLY A 162 1.25 -12.62 -11.26
C GLY A 162 0.34 -12.41 -10.04
N PRO A 163 -0.35 -13.45 -9.56
CA PRO A 163 -1.32 -13.32 -8.46
C PRO A 163 -0.76 -12.66 -7.20
N ALA A 164 0.53 -12.85 -6.96
CA ALA A 164 1.22 -12.38 -5.77
C ALA A 164 2.52 -11.62 -6.07
N SER A 165 2.81 -11.31 -7.33
CA SER A 165 4.07 -10.70 -7.75
C SER A 165 3.85 -9.36 -8.44
N TRP A 166 4.76 -8.42 -8.15
CA TRP A 166 4.74 -7.06 -8.66
C TRP A 166 6.14 -6.66 -9.08
N GLN A 167 6.23 -5.93 -10.17
CA GLN A 167 7.47 -5.33 -10.66
C GLN A 167 7.43 -3.82 -10.46
N ASP A 168 8.49 -3.26 -9.88
CA ASP A 168 8.67 -1.81 -9.81
C ASP A 168 8.99 -1.26 -11.20
N LEU A 169 8.16 -0.34 -11.70
CA LEU A 169 8.37 0.35 -12.98
C LEU A 169 9.16 1.64 -12.82
N GLY A 170 9.02 2.30 -11.68
CA GLY A 170 9.75 3.51 -11.36
C GLY A 170 9.10 4.33 -10.26
N SER A 171 9.87 5.25 -9.71
CA SER A 171 9.45 6.11 -8.60
C SER A 171 9.22 7.55 -9.02
N ALA A 172 8.38 8.24 -8.23
CA ALA A 172 8.14 9.67 -8.29
C ALA A 172 8.30 10.27 -6.90
N ALA A 173 9.20 11.22 -6.75
CA ALA A 173 9.45 11.91 -5.49
C ALA A 173 8.38 12.96 -5.19
N MET A 174 8.04 13.09 -3.91
CA MET A 174 7.25 14.18 -3.34
C MET A 174 8.20 15.04 -2.49
N PRO A 175 8.88 16.02 -3.07
CA PRO A 175 10.02 16.68 -2.41
C PRO A 175 9.62 17.53 -1.21
N GLY A 176 8.37 17.99 -1.18
CA GLY A 176 7.98 19.05 -0.26
C GLY A 176 8.33 20.43 -0.78
N MET A 177 7.68 21.45 -0.28
CA MET A 177 8.16 22.83 -0.45
C MET A 177 9.33 23.03 0.51
N GLU A 178 10.50 23.38 -0.02
CA GLU A 178 11.59 23.97 0.76
C GLU A 178 11.17 25.32 1.34
#